data_7c06164bbc573dd629b8e86df2c0a90a
#
_entry.id   7c06164bbc573dd629b8e86df2c0a90a
#
_cell.length_a   1.000
_cell.length_b   1.000
_cell.length_c   1.000
_cell.angle_alpha   90.00
_cell.angle_beta   90.00
_cell.angle_gamma   90.00
#
_symmetry.space_group_name_H-M   'P 1'
#
loop_
_entity.id
_entity.type
_entity.pdbx_description
1 polymer ?
#
loop_
_entity_poly.entity_id
_entity_poly.type
_entity_poly.pdbx_seq_one_letter_code
_entity_poly.pdbx_strand_id
1 'polypeptide(L)'
;ENIYDDEHNIIGSYYPREKHDDGAFRDFHLLQEAYYNTGNGDRFGLNAWLIASKRGLGRMTTDYGDPKKFINEQRERTLRSVLSWDHLRRNWKVAAKAGYIYSWFAYDYANDVGNGKLEYMTNSRNWYHTLFVSGEGEYYIGHKWLFTAQADLHQHFVTNNDRRIISQDMNRKTIGYNHARTELSTSITAKWMPTERLGLSVTLR
;
A
#
# COMPACT_ATOMS: atom_id res chain seq x y z
N GLU A 1 -6.98 25.93 -24.96
CA GLU A 1 -6.16 26.68 -25.91
C GLU A 1 -6.75 28.08 -26.09
N ASN A 2 -5.89 29.09 -26.24
CA ASN A 2 -6.31 30.45 -26.53
C ASN A 2 -6.35 30.66 -28.04
N ILE A 3 -7.39 31.40 -28.50
CA ILE A 3 -7.53 31.85 -29.87
C ILE A 3 -6.98 33.26 -29.93
N TYR A 4 -6.12 33.56 -30.88
CA TYR A 4 -5.48 34.85 -31.05
C TYR A 4 -5.96 35.50 -32.35
N ASP A 5 -6.03 36.82 -32.38
CA ASP A 5 -6.21 37.60 -33.61
C ASP A 5 -4.86 37.82 -34.33
N ASP A 6 -4.91 38.48 -35.47
CA ASP A 6 -3.69 38.77 -36.26
C ASP A 6 -2.70 39.71 -35.52
N GLU A 7 -3.16 40.40 -34.48
CA GLU A 7 -2.36 41.31 -33.63
C GLU A 7 -1.86 40.59 -32.36
N HIS A 8 -2.07 39.27 -32.23
CA HIS A 8 -1.69 38.43 -31.07
C HIS A 8 -2.48 38.72 -29.78
N ASN A 9 -3.67 39.36 -29.86
CA ASN A 9 -4.55 39.50 -28.71
C ASN A 9 -5.40 38.24 -28.53
N ILE A 10 -5.67 37.82 -27.29
CA ILE A 10 -6.56 36.69 -27.00
C ILE A 10 -7.99 37.15 -27.24
N ILE A 11 -8.62 36.58 -28.29
CA ILE A 11 -10.02 36.84 -28.68
C ILE A 11 -10.99 35.77 -28.16
N GLY A 12 -10.45 34.68 -27.63
CA GLY A 12 -11.27 33.61 -27.07
C GLY A 12 -10.38 32.49 -26.50
N SER A 13 -11.03 31.57 -25.81
CA SER A 13 -10.41 30.34 -25.36
C SER A 13 -11.40 29.19 -25.53
N TYR A 14 -10.90 28.01 -25.89
CA TYR A 14 -11.67 26.77 -25.91
C TYR A 14 -10.92 25.64 -25.23
N TYR A 15 -11.68 24.70 -24.69
CA TYR A 15 -11.14 23.48 -24.13
C TYR A 15 -11.44 22.34 -25.10
N PRO A 16 -10.45 21.90 -25.91
CA PRO A 16 -10.64 20.79 -26.84
C PRO A 16 -10.99 19.53 -26.03
N ARG A 17 -12.06 18.87 -26.42
CA ARG A 17 -12.36 17.54 -25.90
C ARG A 17 -11.51 16.53 -26.64
N GLU A 18 -10.35 16.25 -26.14
CA GLU A 18 -9.50 15.19 -26.64
C GLU A 18 -9.80 13.87 -25.91
N LYS A 19 -9.82 12.79 -26.67
CA LYS A 19 -9.88 11.45 -26.12
C LYS A 19 -8.47 11.09 -25.65
N HIS A 20 -8.32 10.92 -24.34
CA HIS A 20 -7.07 10.39 -23.78
C HIS A 20 -6.95 8.91 -24.14
N ASP A 21 -6.18 8.59 -25.16
CA ASP A 21 -5.94 7.21 -25.58
C ASP A 21 -5.01 6.44 -24.63
N ASP A 22 -4.36 7.15 -23.70
CA ASP A 22 -3.28 6.62 -22.85
C ASP A 22 -3.74 6.15 -21.47
N GLY A 23 -5.03 6.28 -21.15
CA GLY A 23 -5.62 5.84 -19.89
C GLY A 23 -5.86 4.33 -19.77
N ALA A 24 -5.11 3.50 -20.51
CA ALA A 24 -5.28 2.06 -20.47
C ALA A 24 -5.04 1.51 -19.05
N PHE A 25 -6.02 0.77 -18.55
CA PHE A 25 -5.98 0.17 -17.23
C PHE A 25 -6.17 -1.34 -17.32
N ARG A 26 -5.31 -2.09 -16.63
CA ARG A 26 -5.46 -3.54 -16.45
C ARG A 26 -5.26 -3.84 -14.98
N ASP A 27 -6.18 -4.59 -14.43
CA ASP A 27 -6.17 -4.97 -13.03
C ASP A 27 -6.54 -6.43 -12.85
N PHE A 28 -5.81 -7.11 -11.98
CA PHE A 28 -6.04 -8.50 -11.62
C PHE A 28 -6.01 -8.63 -10.11
N HIS A 29 -7.06 -9.19 -9.54
CA HIS A 29 -7.18 -9.49 -8.12
C HIS A 29 -7.50 -10.96 -7.94
N LEU A 30 -6.79 -11.61 -7.04
CA LEU A 30 -7.11 -12.95 -6.56
C LEU A 30 -7.11 -12.95 -5.04
N LEU A 31 -8.24 -13.27 -4.45
CA LEU A 31 -8.39 -13.51 -3.02
C LEU A 31 -8.62 -15.00 -2.78
N GLN A 32 -7.82 -15.59 -1.90
CA GLN A 32 -7.97 -16.95 -1.45
C GLN A 32 -8.07 -16.98 0.07
N GLU A 33 -9.07 -17.67 0.58
CA GLU A 33 -9.27 -17.88 2.01
C GLU A 33 -9.42 -19.36 2.32
N ALA A 34 -8.83 -19.80 3.41
CA ALA A 34 -8.94 -21.13 3.93
C ALA A 34 -9.10 -21.10 5.45
N TYR A 35 -10.01 -21.90 5.98
CA TYR A 35 -10.27 -21.99 7.41
C TYR A 35 -10.29 -23.45 7.84
N TYR A 36 -9.73 -23.71 9.03
CA TYR A 36 -9.75 -25.00 9.66
C TYR A 36 -10.12 -24.87 11.13
N ASN A 37 -11.19 -25.54 11.54
CA ASN A 37 -11.66 -25.56 12.91
C ASN A 37 -11.35 -26.93 13.54
N THR A 38 -10.71 -26.94 14.69
CA THR A 38 -10.53 -28.16 15.49
C THR A 38 -11.71 -28.32 16.44
N GLY A 39 -12.04 -29.55 16.80
CA GLY A 39 -13.11 -29.82 17.80
C GLY A 39 -12.79 -29.26 19.20
N ASN A 40 -11.58 -28.75 19.45
CA ASN A 40 -11.08 -28.32 20.75
C ASN A 40 -11.15 -26.78 20.97
N GLY A 41 -11.84 -26.04 20.11
CA GLY A 41 -12.00 -24.58 20.21
C GLY A 41 -10.90 -23.78 19.52
N ASP A 42 -10.05 -24.43 18.73
CA ASP A 42 -9.08 -23.75 17.88
C ASP A 42 -9.64 -23.50 16.47
N ARG A 43 -9.40 -22.33 15.97
CA ARG A 43 -9.67 -21.94 14.57
C ARG A 43 -8.40 -21.39 13.94
N PHE A 44 -8.01 -21.97 12.82
CA PHE A 44 -6.93 -21.48 11.97
C PHE A 44 -7.52 -20.85 10.71
N GLY A 45 -6.94 -19.74 10.27
CA GLY A 45 -7.31 -19.07 9.04
C GLY A 45 -6.08 -18.70 8.25
N LEU A 46 -6.13 -18.89 6.93
CA LEU A 46 -5.16 -18.40 5.97
C LEU A 46 -5.87 -17.54 4.96
N ASN A 47 -5.42 -16.30 4.80
CA ASN A 47 -5.90 -15.38 3.78
C ASN A 47 -4.73 -14.96 2.92
N ALA A 48 -4.88 -15.02 1.60
CA ALA A 48 -3.90 -14.57 0.63
C ALA A 48 -4.58 -13.71 -0.43
N TRP A 49 -4.03 -12.54 -0.67
CA TRP A 49 -4.52 -11.61 -1.67
C TRP A 49 -3.41 -11.17 -2.60
N LEU A 50 -3.57 -11.49 -3.90
CA LEU A 50 -2.69 -11.07 -4.98
C LEU A 50 -3.35 -9.94 -5.77
N ILE A 51 -2.58 -8.89 -6.02
CA ILE A 51 -2.95 -7.75 -6.85
C ILE A 51 -1.87 -7.58 -7.90
N ALA A 52 -2.26 -7.41 -9.15
CA ALA A 52 -1.37 -7.00 -10.22
C ALA A 52 -2.07 -5.97 -11.09
N SER A 53 -1.54 -4.76 -11.14
CA SER A 53 -2.10 -3.69 -11.93
C SER A 53 -1.08 -3.04 -12.85
N LYS A 54 -1.56 -2.59 -13.99
CA LYS A 54 -0.86 -1.73 -14.93
C LYS A 54 -1.78 -0.60 -15.34
N ARG A 55 -1.29 0.62 -15.26
CA ARG A 55 -2.05 1.83 -15.57
C ARG A 55 -1.22 2.73 -16.46
N GLY A 56 -1.78 3.14 -17.60
CA GLY A 56 -1.31 4.28 -18.36
C GLY A 56 -1.82 5.56 -17.68
N LEU A 57 -0.98 6.55 -17.57
CA LEU A 57 -1.32 7.87 -17.06
C LEU A 57 -1.35 8.84 -18.23
N GLY A 58 -2.37 9.70 -18.28
CA GLY A 58 -2.49 10.72 -19.30
C GLY A 58 -1.29 11.65 -19.33
N ARG A 59 -1.02 12.23 -20.51
CA ARG A 59 0.01 13.23 -20.70
C ARG A 59 -0.30 14.50 -19.91
N MET A 60 0.71 15.13 -19.35
CA MET A 60 0.55 16.47 -18.78
C MET A 60 0.49 17.49 -19.91
N THR A 61 -0.37 18.50 -19.78
CA THR A 61 -0.57 19.57 -20.78
C THR A 61 0.69 20.42 -21.03
N THR A 62 1.66 20.34 -20.13
CA THR A 62 2.96 21.05 -20.23
C THR A 62 4.02 20.26 -20.98
N ASP A 63 3.73 19.02 -21.38
CA ASP A 63 4.72 18.19 -22.06
C ASP A 63 4.82 18.58 -23.54
N TYR A 64 6.03 18.99 -23.94
CA TYR A 64 6.37 19.28 -25.32
C TYR A 64 6.80 17.98 -26.04
N GLY A 65 6.56 17.92 -27.34
CA GLY A 65 6.98 16.81 -28.21
C GLY A 65 5.82 16.11 -28.91
N ASP A 66 6.12 15.03 -29.62
CA ASP A 66 5.11 14.25 -30.34
C ASP A 66 4.19 13.53 -29.34
N PRO A 67 2.88 13.83 -29.34
CA PRO A 67 1.93 13.21 -28.42
C PRO A 67 1.84 11.68 -28.52
N LYS A 68 2.35 11.11 -29.59
CA LYS A 68 2.36 9.64 -29.82
C LYS A 68 3.60 8.93 -29.28
N LYS A 69 4.61 9.69 -28.81
CA LYS A 69 5.89 9.15 -28.40
C LYS A 69 6.22 9.55 -26.96
N PHE A 70 5.47 9.00 -26.02
CA PHE A 70 5.79 9.11 -24.61
C PHE A 70 5.42 7.82 -23.88
N ILE A 71 6.00 7.62 -22.72
CA ILE A 71 5.66 6.57 -21.76
C ILE A 71 5.29 7.27 -20.47
N ASN A 72 4.11 6.96 -19.96
CA ASN A 72 3.68 7.39 -18.64
C ASN A 72 2.90 6.23 -18.02
N GLU A 73 3.62 5.30 -17.37
CA GLU A 73 3.08 4.04 -16.90
C GLU A 73 3.37 3.81 -15.42
N GLN A 74 2.36 3.34 -14.73
CA GLN A 74 2.45 2.82 -13.37
C GLN A 74 2.15 1.33 -13.38
N ARG A 75 2.95 0.56 -12.64
CA ARG A 75 2.76 -0.87 -12.44
C ARG A 75 2.88 -1.20 -10.96
N GLU A 76 2.00 -2.05 -10.51
CA GLU A 76 1.97 -2.52 -9.13
C GLU A 76 1.78 -4.04 -9.09
N ARG A 77 2.46 -4.69 -8.14
CA ARG A 77 2.25 -6.08 -7.76
C ARG A 77 2.30 -6.17 -6.26
N THR A 78 1.23 -6.68 -5.67
CA THR A 78 1.13 -6.81 -4.21
C THR A 78 0.69 -8.22 -3.86
N LEU A 79 1.39 -8.84 -2.91
CA LEU A 79 0.98 -10.04 -2.20
C LEU A 79 0.76 -9.68 -0.75
N ARG A 80 -0.41 -10.01 -0.22
CA ARG A 80 -0.72 -9.94 1.21
C ARG A 80 -1.11 -11.33 1.68
N SER A 81 -0.48 -11.80 2.74
CA SER A 81 -0.84 -13.08 3.36
C SER A 81 -0.93 -12.92 4.86
N VAL A 82 -1.95 -13.55 5.45
CA VAL A 82 -2.19 -13.53 6.88
C VAL A 82 -2.57 -14.92 7.33
N LEU A 83 -1.83 -15.43 8.30
CA LEU A 83 -2.16 -16.62 9.08
C LEU A 83 -2.77 -16.16 10.40
N SER A 84 -3.90 -16.68 10.77
CA SER A 84 -4.59 -16.40 12.03
C SER A 84 -4.81 -17.69 12.81
N TRP A 85 -4.76 -17.56 14.13
CA TRP A 85 -5.14 -18.59 15.08
C TRP A 85 -5.97 -17.96 16.19
N ASP A 86 -7.15 -18.51 16.42
CA ASP A 86 -8.04 -18.15 17.51
C ASP A 86 -8.26 -19.37 18.38
N HIS A 87 -8.17 -19.21 19.70
CA HIS A 87 -8.47 -20.24 20.67
C HIS A 87 -9.43 -19.72 21.71
N LEU A 88 -10.54 -20.41 21.89
CA LEU A 88 -11.60 -20.04 22.83
C LEU A 88 -11.79 -21.14 23.88
N ARG A 89 -11.73 -20.74 25.13
CA ARG A 89 -12.04 -21.55 26.31
C ARG A 89 -13.05 -20.82 27.19
N ARG A 90 -13.56 -21.52 28.20
CA ARG A 90 -14.58 -20.97 29.10
C ARG A 90 -14.20 -19.60 29.70
N ASN A 91 -12.96 -19.45 30.14
CA ASN A 91 -12.52 -18.28 30.90
C ASN A 91 -11.46 -17.44 30.19
N TRP A 92 -11.02 -17.83 29.01
CA TRP A 92 -10.00 -17.11 28.27
C TRP A 92 -10.13 -17.30 26.77
N LYS A 93 -9.70 -16.29 26.07
CA LYS A 93 -9.62 -16.28 24.62
C LYS A 93 -8.23 -15.79 24.24
N VAL A 94 -7.61 -16.41 23.26
CA VAL A 94 -6.37 -15.95 22.65
C VAL A 94 -6.57 -15.88 21.15
N ALA A 95 -6.07 -14.80 20.57
CA ALA A 95 -5.99 -14.63 19.12
C ALA A 95 -4.55 -14.27 18.76
N ALA A 96 -4.03 -14.89 17.73
CA ALA A 96 -2.72 -14.56 17.18
C ALA A 96 -2.79 -14.46 15.67
N LYS A 97 -2.04 -13.52 15.09
CA LYS A 97 -1.92 -13.33 13.64
C LYS A 97 -0.47 -13.13 13.29
N ALA A 98 -0.06 -13.72 12.17
CA ALA A 98 1.21 -13.42 11.55
C ALA A 98 0.96 -13.13 10.06
N GLY A 99 1.60 -12.13 9.51
CA GLY A 99 1.37 -11.78 8.13
C GLY A 99 2.60 -11.24 7.45
N TYR A 100 2.54 -11.33 6.13
CA TYR A 100 3.56 -10.83 5.24
C TYR A 100 2.91 -10.05 4.11
N ILE A 101 3.44 -8.84 3.87
CA ILE A 101 3.04 -7.98 2.76
C ILE A 101 4.29 -7.76 1.90
N TYR A 102 4.18 -8.10 0.64
CA TYR A 102 5.12 -7.71 -0.39
C TYR A 102 4.43 -6.76 -1.35
N SER A 103 5.03 -5.63 -1.64
CA SER A 103 4.55 -4.71 -2.67
C SER A 103 5.71 -4.26 -3.54
N TRP A 104 5.54 -4.40 -4.84
CA TRP A 104 6.43 -3.85 -5.85
C TRP A 104 5.67 -2.80 -6.65
N PHE A 105 6.27 -1.62 -6.74
CA PHE A 105 5.72 -0.49 -7.45
C PHE A 105 6.76 0.04 -8.43
N ALA A 106 6.35 0.26 -9.67
CA ALA A 106 7.16 0.82 -10.72
C ALA A 106 6.46 2.01 -11.38
N TYR A 107 7.21 3.06 -11.61
CA TYR A 107 6.76 4.22 -12.39
C TYR A 107 7.78 4.55 -13.45
N ASP A 108 7.31 4.63 -14.69
CA ASP A 108 8.09 4.96 -15.88
C ASP A 108 7.50 6.20 -16.55
N TYR A 109 8.31 7.24 -16.66
CA TYR A 109 7.99 8.44 -17.41
C TYR A 109 9.10 8.75 -18.39
N ALA A 110 8.78 8.79 -19.68
CA ALA A 110 9.72 9.08 -20.76
C ALA A 110 9.06 9.93 -21.85
N ASN A 111 9.80 10.89 -22.38
CA ASN A 111 9.38 11.76 -23.47
C ASN A 111 10.27 11.59 -24.70
N ASP A 112 9.75 11.93 -25.87
CA ASP A 112 10.56 12.09 -27.08
C ASP A 112 11.40 13.36 -26.98
N VAL A 113 12.70 13.21 -26.98
CA VAL A 113 13.67 14.32 -26.93
C VAL A 113 14.10 14.78 -28.33
N GLY A 114 13.44 14.29 -29.35
CA GLY A 114 13.72 14.55 -30.76
C GLY A 114 14.21 13.29 -31.49
N ASN A 115 14.02 13.27 -32.80
CA ASN A 115 14.40 12.16 -33.69
C ASN A 115 13.78 10.80 -33.33
N GLY A 116 12.68 10.78 -32.60
CA GLY A 116 11.99 9.54 -32.20
C GLY A 116 12.69 8.76 -31.07
N LYS A 117 13.64 9.37 -30.39
CA LYS A 117 14.33 8.78 -29.25
C LYS A 117 13.60 9.11 -27.96
N LEU A 118 13.12 8.06 -27.27
CA LEU A 118 12.54 8.20 -25.93
C LEU A 118 13.63 8.30 -24.87
N GLU A 119 13.52 9.31 -24.02
CA GLU A 119 14.39 9.50 -22.87
C GLU A 119 13.60 9.45 -21.58
N TYR A 120 14.06 8.60 -20.64
CA TYR A 120 13.40 8.46 -19.35
C TYR A 120 13.73 9.64 -18.43
N MET A 121 12.70 10.38 -18.05
CA MET A 121 12.76 11.42 -17.03
C MET A 121 12.65 10.83 -15.62
N THR A 122 11.85 9.76 -15.50
CA THR A 122 11.73 9.00 -14.26
C THR A 122 11.66 7.51 -14.58
N ASN A 123 12.41 6.71 -13.83
CA ASN A 123 12.37 5.26 -13.88
C ASN A 123 12.52 4.75 -12.45
N SER A 124 11.41 4.74 -11.73
CA SER A 124 11.40 4.41 -10.32
C SER A 124 10.96 2.98 -10.08
N ARG A 125 11.63 2.31 -9.16
CA ARG A 125 11.34 0.95 -8.71
C ARG A 125 11.38 0.92 -7.20
N ASN A 126 10.28 0.47 -6.60
CA ASN A 126 10.14 0.43 -5.16
C ASN A 126 9.73 -0.98 -4.74
N TRP A 127 10.34 -1.47 -3.69
CA TRP A 127 10.03 -2.74 -3.04
C TRP A 127 9.72 -2.48 -1.57
N TYR A 128 8.59 -2.98 -1.13
CA TYR A 128 8.13 -2.92 0.25
C TYR A 128 7.93 -4.33 0.77
N HIS A 129 8.51 -4.61 1.91
CA HIS A 129 8.29 -5.84 2.65
C HIS A 129 7.85 -5.47 4.05
N THR A 130 6.73 -6.01 4.49
CA THR A 130 6.28 -5.87 5.86
C THR A 130 6.01 -7.26 6.43
N LEU A 131 6.65 -7.55 7.54
CA LEU A 131 6.33 -8.68 8.40
C LEU A 131 5.60 -8.15 9.62
N PHE A 132 4.53 -8.80 10.04
CA PHE A 132 3.89 -8.47 11.29
C PHE A 132 3.47 -9.71 12.07
N VAL A 133 3.49 -9.58 13.38
CA VAL A 133 2.94 -10.54 14.32
C VAL A 133 2.12 -9.76 15.34
N SER A 134 0.90 -10.20 15.58
CA SER A 134 0.03 -9.66 16.61
C SER A 134 -0.52 -10.76 17.49
N GLY A 135 -0.70 -10.46 18.76
CA GLY A 135 -1.31 -11.35 19.73
C GLY A 135 -2.23 -10.59 20.67
N GLU A 136 -3.37 -11.16 20.96
CA GLU A 136 -4.35 -10.65 21.91
C GLU A 136 -4.80 -11.79 22.83
N GLY A 137 -4.85 -11.51 24.13
CA GLY A 137 -5.33 -12.42 25.13
C GLY A 137 -6.39 -11.78 26.00
N GLU A 138 -7.50 -12.45 26.23
CA GLU A 138 -8.54 -12.07 27.17
C GLU A 138 -8.66 -13.12 28.26
N TYR A 139 -8.76 -12.68 29.51
CA TYR A 139 -8.95 -13.56 30.66
C TYR A 139 -10.03 -13.05 31.59
N TYR A 140 -11.03 -13.91 31.85
CA TYR A 140 -12.17 -13.61 32.71
C TYR A 140 -12.01 -14.25 34.08
N ILE A 141 -12.10 -13.46 35.14
CA ILE A 141 -12.16 -13.93 36.53
C ILE A 141 -13.59 -13.74 37.04
N GLY A 142 -14.31 -14.84 37.10
CA GLY A 142 -15.75 -14.80 37.42
C GLY A 142 -16.51 -13.95 36.39
N HIS A 143 -17.52 -13.21 36.86
CA HIS A 143 -18.32 -12.31 36.03
C HIS A 143 -17.93 -10.82 36.20
N LYS A 144 -16.92 -10.52 37.00
CA LYS A 144 -16.61 -9.13 37.41
C LYS A 144 -15.34 -8.59 36.83
N TRP A 145 -14.40 -9.43 36.43
CA TRP A 145 -13.09 -8.96 35.96
C TRP A 145 -12.79 -9.49 34.56
N LEU A 146 -12.33 -8.59 33.72
CA LEU A 146 -11.77 -8.91 32.41
C LEU A 146 -10.39 -8.27 32.31
N PHE A 147 -9.40 -9.07 31.99
CA PHE A 147 -8.05 -8.63 31.65
C PHE A 147 -7.82 -8.88 30.17
N THR A 148 -7.33 -7.85 29.46
CA THR A 148 -6.95 -7.95 28.05
C THR A 148 -5.50 -7.52 27.91
N ALA A 149 -4.70 -8.31 27.21
CA ALA A 149 -3.33 -7.96 26.83
C ALA A 149 -3.19 -8.07 25.32
N GLN A 150 -2.54 -7.10 24.70
CA GLN A 150 -2.28 -7.05 23.28
C GLN A 150 -0.83 -6.68 23.02
N ALA A 151 -0.22 -7.30 22.02
CA ALA A 151 1.10 -6.94 21.52
C ALA A 151 1.11 -7.05 19.99
N ASP A 152 1.67 -6.04 19.34
CA ASP A 152 1.84 -5.97 17.89
C ASP A 152 3.29 -5.61 17.57
N LEU A 153 3.90 -6.39 16.70
CA LEU A 153 5.24 -6.16 16.17
C LEU A 153 5.17 -6.05 14.66
N HIS A 154 5.65 -4.94 14.11
CA HIS A 154 5.78 -4.74 12.67
C HIS A 154 7.23 -4.49 12.31
N GLN A 155 7.70 -5.14 11.26
CA GLN A 155 9.00 -4.92 10.66
C GLN A 155 8.82 -4.56 9.20
N HIS A 156 9.25 -3.36 8.83
CA HIS A 156 9.17 -2.82 7.49
C HIS A 156 10.55 -2.75 6.86
N PHE A 157 10.64 -3.10 5.58
CA PHE A 157 11.82 -2.92 4.74
C PHE A 157 11.37 -2.23 3.46
N VAL A 158 12.02 -1.14 3.13
CA VAL A 158 11.75 -0.35 1.93
C VAL A 158 13.04 -0.22 1.14
N THR A 159 12.98 -0.58 -0.13
CA THR A 159 14.04 -0.35 -1.09
C THR A 159 13.48 0.52 -2.21
N ASN A 160 14.11 1.65 -2.45
CA ASN A 160 13.81 2.53 -3.56
C ASN A 160 15.01 2.63 -4.49
N ASN A 161 14.80 2.49 -5.78
CA ASN A 161 15.76 2.78 -6.83
C ASN A 161 15.11 3.72 -7.84
N ASP A 162 15.61 4.94 -7.93
CA ASP A 162 15.16 5.93 -8.90
C ASP A 162 16.34 6.31 -9.83
N ARG A 163 16.16 6.08 -11.12
CA ARG A 163 17.12 6.47 -12.15
C ARG A 163 16.66 7.78 -12.74
N ARG A 164 17.31 8.86 -12.38
CA ARG A 164 17.05 10.19 -12.93
C ARG A 164 18.16 10.61 -13.85
N ILE A 165 17.80 11.31 -14.92
CA ILE A 165 18.75 12.05 -15.74
C ILE A 165 18.97 13.40 -15.03
N ILE A 166 20.15 13.60 -14.44
CA ILE A 166 20.40 14.77 -13.59
C ILE A 166 21.06 15.92 -14.36
N SER A 167 21.67 15.68 -15.53
CA SER A 167 22.32 16.73 -16.30
C SER A 167 22.34 16.46 -17.79
N GLN A 168 22.62 17.51 -18.58
CA GLN A 168 22.82 17.45 -20.02
C GLN A 168 23.96 16.49 -20.42
N ASP A 169 24.86 16.13 -19.51
CA ASP A 169 25.96 15.21 -19.75
C ASP A 169 25.57 13.73 -19.72
N MET A 170 24.27 13.43 -19.72
CA MET A 170 23.69 12.08 -19.76
C MET A 170 24.22 11.10 -18.70
N ASN A 171 24.84 11.55 -17.66
CA ASN A 171 25.22 10.71 -16.53
C ASN A 171 23.97 10.30 -15.74
N ARG A 172 23.43 9.14 -16.08
CA ARG A 172 22.33 8.54 -15.33
C ARG A 172 22.81 8.21 -13.93
N LYS A 173 22.34 8.95 -12.96
CA LYS A 173 22.61 8.65 -11.57
C LYS A 173 21.41 7.89 -11.01
N THR A 174 21.65 6.69 -10.51
CA THR A 174 20.67 5.98 -9.70
C THR A 174 20.68 6.60 -8.32
N ILE A 175 19.55 7.14 -7.91
CA ILE A 175 19.30 7.55 -6.53
C ILE A 175 18.46 6.46 -5.91
N GLY A 176 18.95 5.90 -4.81
CA GLY A 176 18.23 4.86 -4.12
C GLY A 176 18.49 4.94 -2.61
N TYR A 177 17.58 4.37 -1.85
CA TYR A 177 17.75 4.21 -0.41
C TYR A 177 17.15 2.87 0.02
N ASN A 178 17.73 2.33 1.09
CA ASN A 178 17.19 1.22 1.83
C ASN A 178 16.86 1.72 3.24
N HIS A 179 15.68 1.42 3.70
CA HIS A 179 15.25 1.77 5.04
C HIS A 179 14.57 0.58 5.71
N ALA A 180 14.86 0.40 7.00
CA ALA A 180 14.21 -0.57 7.85
C ALA A 180 13.60 0.14 9.06
N ARG A 181 12.38 -0.23 9.43
CA ARG A 181 11.67 0.32 10.58
C ARG A 181 10.99 -0.79 11.36
N THR A 182 11.24 -0.82 12.66
CA THR A 182 10.55 -1.71 13.59
C THR A 182 9.58 -0.91 14.42
N GLU A 183 8.35 -1.41 14.55
CA GLU A 183 7.30 -0.84 15.38
C GLU A 183 6.83 -1.90 16.36
N LEU A 184 6.84 -1.57 17.65
CA LEU A 184 6.30 -2.40 18.72
C LEU A 184 5.23 -1.61 19.44
N SER A 185 4.07 -2.20 19.58
CA SER A 185 2.94 -1.66 20.31
C SER A 185 2.45 -2.71 21.31
N THR A 186 2.22 -2.30 22.54
CA THR A 186 1.69 -3.18 23.59
C THR A 186 0.63 -2.44 24.37
N SER A 187 -0.40 -3.17 24.81
CA SER A 187 -1.41 -2.64 25.72
C SER A 187 -1.89 -3.68 26.71
N ILE A 188 -2.20 -3.25 27.92
CA ILE A 188 -2.82 -4.08 28.95
C ILE A 188 -4.00 -3.30 29.50
N THR A 189 -5.16 -3.95 29.54
CA THR A 189 -6.41 -3.39 30.07
C THR A 189 -6.94 -4.27 31.19
N ALA A 190 -7.29 -3.66 32.29
CA ALA A 190 -8.07 -4.29 33.36
C ALA A 190 -9.44 -3.61 33.43
N LYS A 191 -10.50 -4.41 33.34
CA LYS A 191 -11.88 -3.94 33.44
C LYS A 191 -12.56 -4.63 34.63
N TRP A 192 -13.13 -3.82 35.53
CA TRP A 192 -13.91 -4.28 36.65
C TRP A 192 -15.40 -3.92 36.51
N MET A 193 -16.27 -4.89 36.63
CA MET A 193 -17.72 -4.78 36.49
C MET A 193 -18.39 -5.22 37.80
N PRO A 194 -18.43 -4.35 38.84
CA PRO A 194 -19.03 -4.72 40.12
C PRO A 194 -20.52 -5.02 40.02
N THR A 195 -21.22 -4.38 39.09
CA THR A 195 -22.65 -4.59 38.84
C THR A 195 -22.85 -4.61 37.31
N GLU A 196 -24.04 -5.05 36.86
CA GLU A 196 -24.40 -5.04 35.43
C GLU A 196 -24.47 -3.63 34.82
N ARG A 197 -24.58 -2.60 35.67
CA ARG A 197 -24.75 -1.19 35.24
C ARG A 197 -23.47 -0.36 35.38
N LEU A 198 -22.45 -0.85 36.06
CA LEU A 198 -21.21 -0.11 36.33
C LEU A 198 -20.00 -0.91 35.85
N GLY A 199 -19.18 -0.31 35.01
CA GLY A 199 -17.88 -0.84 34.59
C GLY A 199 -16.80 0.23 34.68
N LEU A 200 -15.67 -0.13 35.27
CA LEU A 200 -14.46 0.70 35.35
C LEU A 200 -13.34 0.00 34.56
N SER A 201 -12.58 0.74 33.75
CA SER A 201 -11.44 0.19 33.02
C SER A 201 -10.21 1.09 33.13
N VAL A 202 -9.05 0.45 33.23
CA VAL A 202 -7.74 1.10 33.18
C VAL A 202 -6.94 0.43 32.10
N THR A 203 -6.32 1.26 31.23
CA THR A 203 -5.48 0.78 30.12
C THR A 203 -4.10 1.44 30.21
N LEU A 204 -3.07 0.64 30.09
CA LEU A 204 -1.67 1.05 29.89
C LEU A 204 -1.27 0.73 28.43
N ARG A 205 -0.57 1.67 27.81
CA ARG A 205 -0.04 1.54 26.44
C ARG A 205 1.41 1.96 26.41
#